data_921866c69bb807068cba16807bc2a4c6
#
_entry.id   921866c69bb807068cba16807bc2a4c6
#
_cell.length_a   1.000
_cell.length_b   1.000
_cell.length_c   1.000
_cell.angle_alpha   90.00
_cell.angle_beta   90.00
_cell.angle_gamma   90.00
#
_symmetry.space_group_name_H-M   'P 1'
#
loop_
_entity.id
_entity.type
_entity.pdbx_description
1 polymer ?
#
loop_
_entity_poly.entity_id
_entity_poly.type
_entity_poly.pdbx_seq_one_letter_code
_entity_poly.pdbx_strand_id
1 'polypeptide(L)'
;MSQNKQTNRFHNWKNTKFAGMAVTLSILVLVIAVVLNMIVSRLDFSWDISPNKQYSLSSTTEKYLDQLDSEGKTVDFYILTTKDSLENDMSSLTLYRALEAYDAHKSINLIWVDPDTDNDTMEKINSDNAFTLSTGDMVFICDNVKKRVPGSSMYTVYTDDDGNTTGEDFKGENLITGTIKGVAENRTPTVYFLSGHGEKSLDSYTKFTTNLTNYHYAAKELNLSETDSVPDDAALVLVAAPSKDITDAEAEKLNAYLDNGGNISLLMSPNGGAFAYTNLEAIMKDYGFYMDYDRVSETNSNYHISGDKYTIQCELNELDDDSEATDLTSSLLNQGLYTFMPESRSFRYNEEGGKYTIAPLITTYDSAEGEPYGGISDDPEKQSGQMLLAADSTSIARNDSKMVVFGNAEFIDDEHVSDDTVIVPVYLFLSTISWMYDSDIDMEISTKSTTNDYISLQDAGFAKGLMVVLTVIPVAIMAAGIGIWIKRRNS
;
A
#
# COMPACT_ATOMS: atom_id res chain seq x y z
N MET A 1 91.48 1.40 5.71
CA MET A 1 90.22 1.85 6.34
C MET A 1 89.44 2.81 5.44
N SER A 2 89.05 2.42 4.21
CA SER A 2 88.38 3.33 3.27
C SER A 2 87.29 2.68 2.39
N GLN A 3 86.86 1.45 2.65
CA GLN A 3 85.80 0.81 1.84
C GLN A 3 84.45 0.69 2.51
N ASN A 4 84.32 1.03 3.80
CA ASN A 4 83.07 0.80 4.53
C ASN A 4 82.13 2.02 4.59
N LYS A 5 82.49 3.19 4.03
CA LYS A 5 81.65 4.39 4.01
C LYS A 5 80.83 4.58 2.75
N GLN A 6 81.17 3.90 1.63
CA GLN A 6 80.38 4.02 0.36
C GLN A 6 79.21 3.14 0.31
N THR A 7 79.24 1.93 0.86
CA THR A 7 78.09 0.97 0.86
C THR A 7 76.92 1.46 1.72
N ASN A 8 77.18 2.12 2.84
CA ASN A 8 76.13 2.70 3.69
C ASN A 8 75.42 3.91 3.07
N ARG A 9 76.09 4.68 2.19
CA ARG A 9 75.43 5.82 1.50
C ARG A 9 74.45 5.35 0.37
N PHE A 10 74.82 4.31 -0.35
CA PHE A 10 73.91 3.73 -1.39
C PHE A 10 72.74 2.99 -0.80
N HIS A 11 72.86 2.37 0.33
CA HIS A 11 71.76 1.69 1.01
C HIS A 11 70.76 2.70 1.62
N ASN A 12 71.23 3.77 2.22
CA ASN A 12 70.36 4.86 2.70
C ASN A 12 69.69 5.63 1.57
N TRP A 13 70.30 5.79 0.39
CA TRP A 13 69.69 6.48 -0.73
C TRP A 13 68.60 5.68 -1.42
N LYS A 14 68.71 4.37 -1.48
CA LYS A 14 67.62 3.49 -1.92
C LYS A 14 66.44 3.53 -0.95
N ASN A 15 66.66 3.43 0.35
CA ASN A 15 65.61 3.46 1.37
C ASN A 15 64.87 4.82 1.40
N THR A 16 65.55 5.94 1.18
CA THR A 16 64.91 7.26 1.10
C THR A 16 64.10 7.46 -0.19
N LYS A 17 64.51 6.87 -1.31
CA LYS A 17 63.71 6.87 -2.54
C LYS A 17 62.45 6.02 -2.38
N PHE A 18 62.54 4.83 -1.78
CA PHE A 18 61.36 3.97 -1.54
C PHE A 18 60.44 4.60 -0.47
N ALA A 19 60.94 5.24 0.55
CA ALA A 19 60.13 5.97 1.53
C ALA A 19 59.43 7.16 0.90
N GLY A 20 60.11 7.95 0.05
CA GLY A 20 59.50 9.04 -0.70
C GLY A 20 58.40 8.57 -1.63
N MET A 21 58.66 7.48 -2.39
CA MET A 21 57.66 6.88 -3.29
C MET A 21 56.45 6.31 -2.53
N ALA A 22 56.65 5.70 -1.36
CA ALA A 22 55.55 5.25 -0.53
C ALA A 22 54.67 6.39 0.01
N VAL A 23 55.30 7.49 0.48
CA VAL A 23 54.58 8.70 0.91
C VAL A 23 53.82 9.35 -0.25
N THR A 24 54.42 9.45 -1.44
CA THR A 24 53.76 10.00 -2.64
C THR A 24 52.54 9.12 -3.04
N LEU A 25 52.68 7.81 -2.98
CA LEU A 25 51.58 6.87 -3.30
C LEU A 25 50.47 6.94 -2.26
N SER A 26 50.79 7.08 -0.98
CA SER A 26 49.80 7.28 0.09
C SER A 26 49.02 8.59 -0.07
N ILE A 27 49.73 9.68 -0.43
CA ILE A 27 49.11 10.99 -0.70
C ILE A 27 48.18 10.87 -1.94
N LEU A 28 48.64 10.18 -3.00
CA LEU A 28 47.84 9.98 -4.20
C LEU A 28 46.55 9.20 -3.89
N VAL A 29 46.62 8.13 -3.10
CA VAL A 29 45.46 7.36 -2.66
C VAL A 29 44.49 8.22 -1.84
N LEU A 30 45.00 9.04 -0.95
CA LEU A 30 44.23 10.00 -0.14
C LEU A 30 43.50 11.02 -1.06
N VAL A 31 44.22 11.58 -2.02
CA VAL A 31 43.62 12.53 -3.00
C VAL A 31 42.56 11.84 -3.84
N ILE A 32 42.79 10.62 -4.31
CA ILE A 32 41.79 9.83 -5.05
C ILE A 32 40.57 9.56 -4.18
N ALA A 33 40.77 9.17 -2.90
CA ALA A 33 39.64 8.94 -1.98
C ALA A 33 38.83 10.22 -1.72
N VAL A 34 39.47 11.36 -1.55
CA VAL A 34 38.81 12.66 -1.39
C VAL A 34 38.03 13.04 -2.68
N VAL A 35 38.65 12.87 -3.85
CA VAL A 35 38.01 13.18 -5.13
C VAL A 35 36.83 12.25 -5.38
N LEU A 36 36.96 10.95 -5.10
CA LEU A 36 35.86 9.99 -5.19
C LEU A 36 34.71 10.36 -4.23
N ASN A 37 35.05 10.73 -3.00
CA ASN A 37 34.04 11.18 -2.04
C ASN A 37 33.33 12.46 -2.51
N MET A 38 34.08 13.41 -3.07
CA MET A 38 33.50 14.63 -3.67
C MET A 38 32.62 14.34 -4.91
N ILE A 39 32.96 13.32 -5.69
CA ILE A 39 32.15 12.91 -6.85
C ILE A 39 30.89 12.22 -6.34
N VAL A 40 31.01 11.28 -5.41
CA VAL A 40 29.88 10.55 -4.82
C VAL A 40 28.92 11.50 -4.10
N SER A 41 29.45 12.49 -3.36
CA SER A 41 28.60 13.49 -2.69
C SER A 41 27.89 14.47 -3.63
N ARG A 42 28.29 14.54 -4.91
CA ARG A 42 27.59 15.34 -5.92
C ARG A 42 26.64 14.55 -6.80
N LEU A 43 26.63 13.22 -6.67
CA LEU A 43 25.79 12.34 -7.47
C LEU A 43 24.40 12.12 -6.86
N ASP A 44 24.06 12.76 -5.74
CA ASP A 44 22.81 12.60 -4.98
C ASP A 44 22.32 11.14 -4.89
N PHE A 45 23.28 10.20 -4.80
CA PHE A 45 23.02 8.78 -4.74
C PHE A 45 22.66 8.42 -3.30
N SER A 46 21.39 8.52 -2.94
CA SER A 46 20.88 8.07 -1.64
C SER A 46 20.14 6.75 -1.82
N TRP A 47 20.57 5.72 -1.10
CA TRP A 47 19.78 4.50 -0.97
C TRP A 47 19.01 4.59 0.33
N ASP A 48 17.70 4.52 0.23
CA ASP A 48 16.84 4.37 1.39
C ASP A 48 16.98 2.93 1.91
N ILE A 49 17.70 2.79 3.02
CA ILE A 49 17.91 1.53 3.75
C ILE A 49 17.04 1.45 5.01
N SER A 50 16.11 2.40 5.18
CA SER A 50 15.17 2.39 6.29
C SER A 50 14.23 1.20 6.19
N PRO A 51 13.71 0.67 7.31
CA PRO A 51 12.61 -0.27 7.29
C PRO A 51 11.44 0.32 6.48
N ASN A 52 10.83 -0.48 5.63
CA ASN A 52 9.67 -0.09 4.79
C ASN A 52 9.93 1.10 3.84
N LYS A 53 11.20 1.38 3.47
CA LYS A 53 11.56 2.51 2.58
C LYS A 53 10.91 3.83 3.01
N GLN A 54 11.08 4.19 4.26
CA GLN A 54 10.41 5.31 4.91
C GLN A 54 10.59 6.66 4.18
N TYR A 55 11.73 6.85 3.51
CA TYR A 55 12.16 8.11 2.89
C TYR A 55 12.14 8.10 1.36
N SER A 56 11.57 7.06 0.73
CA SER A 56 11.42 6.97 -0.73
C SER A 56 9.97 6.72 -1.11
N LEU A 57 9.56 7.09 -2.31
CA LEU A 57 8.22 6.78 -2.81
C LEU A 57 8.07 5.28 -3.06
N SER A 58 6.84 4.79 -3.01
CA SER A 58 6.49 3.41 -3.38
C SER A 58 6.67 3.20 -4.87
N SER A 59 6.87 1.94 -5.28
CA SER A 59 6.97 1.59 -6.71
C SER A 59 5.71 1.95 -7.49
N THR A 60 4.56 1.94 -6.85
CA THR A 60 3.28 2.32 -7.41
C THR A 60 3.21 3.81 -7.70
N THR A 61 3.57 4.65 -6.74
CA THR A 61 3.68 6.10 -6.94
C THR A 61 4.67 6.44 -8.07
N GLU A 62 5.86 5.84 -8.06
CA GLU A 62 6.89 6.04 -9.10
C GLU A 62 6.36 5.68 -10.50
N LYS A 63 5.74 4.51 -10.67
CA LYS A 63 5.15 4.10 -11.95
C LYS A 63 4.10 5.09 -12.45
N TYR A 64 3.23 5.57 -11.55
CA TYR A 64 2.19 6.53 -11.92
C TYR A 64 2.77 7.90 -12.34
N LEU A 65 3.76 8.40 -11.62
CA LEU A 65 4.44 9.65 -11.97
C LEU A 65 5.20 9.53 -13.30
N ASP A 66 5.84 8.39 -13.57
CA ASP A 66 6.48 8.09 -14.86
C ASP A 66 5.45 8.07 -16.01
N GLN A 67 4.24 7.56 -15.75
CA GLN A 67 3.15 7.60 -16.72
C GLN A 67 2.73 9.05 -17.02
N LEU A 68 2.48 9.87 -15.98
CA LEU A 68 2.17 11.29 -16.14
C LEU A 68 3.28 12.03 -16.91
N ASP A 69 4.55 11.74 -16.64
CA ASP A 69 5.70 12.26 -17.37
C ASP A 69 5.62 11.90 -18.87
N SER A 70 5.22 10.67 -19.19
CA SER A 70 5.07 10.18 -20.56
C SER A 70 3.88 10.81 -21.30
N GLU A 71 2.80 11.13 -20.57
CA GLU A 71 1.61 11.82 -21.08
C GLU A 71 1.84 13.34 -21.27
N GLY A 72 2.92 13.88 -20.70
CA GLY A 72 3.23 15.31 -20.73
C GLY A 72 2.29 16.18 -19.90
N LYS A 73 1.60 15.58 -18.94
CA LYS A 73 0.78 16.30 -17.95
C LYS A 73 1.65 16.90 -16.86
N THR A 74 1.27 18.07 -16.36
CA THR A 74 1.97 18.75 -15.25
C THR A 74 0.97 19.15 -14.19
N VAL A 75 1.28 18.83 -12.95
CA VAL A 75 0.52 19.22 -11.76
C VAL A 75 1.31 20.28 -11.02
N ASP A 76 0.74 21.47 -10.84
CA ASP A 76 1.25 22.49 -9.93
C ASP A 76 0.90 22.08 -8.50
N PHE A 77 1.93 21.80 -7.73
CA PHE A 77 1.83 21.33 -6.35
C PHE A 77 2.34 22.42 -5.39
N TYR A 78 1.42 23.17 -4.81
CA TYR A 78 1.73 24.22 -3.83
C TYR A 78 1.73 23.66 -2.42
N ILE A 79 2.80 23.92 -1.66
CA ILE A 79 2.86 23.63 -0.23
C ILE A 79 2.96 24.94 0.56
N LEU A 80 2.02 25.15 1.47
CA LEU A 80 1.86 26.40 2.21
C LEU A 80 2.75 26.43 3.46
N THR A 81 4.03 26.34 3.25
CA THR A 81 5.08 26.46 4.26
C THR A 81 6.43 26.74 3.59
N THR A 82 7.42 27.19 4.36
CA THR A 82 8.77 27.39 3.83
C THR A 82 9.54 26.06 3.78
N LYS A 83 10.42 25.90 2.79
CA LYS A 83 11.30 24.74 2.69
C LYS A 83 12.15 24.56 3.93
N ASP A 84 12.73 25.66 4.44
CA ASP A 84 13.61 25.66 5.62
C ASP A 84 12.87 25.20 6.89
N SER A 85 11.58 25.46 6.99
CA SER A 85 10.75 25.03 8.14
C SER A 85 10.62 23.50 8.18
N LEU A 86 10.34 22.85 7.04
CA LEU A 86 10.23 21.40 6.98
C LEU A 86 11.59 20.68 7.04
N GLU A 87 12.61 21.22 6.37
CA GLU A 87 13.94 20.61 6.31
C GLU A 87 14.60 20.52 7.71
N ASN A 88 14.34 21.51 8.55
CA ASN A 88 14.93 21.59 9.91
C ASN A 88 14.06 20.92 10.99
N ASP A 89 12.87 20.43 10.64
CA ASP A 89 11.98 19.73 11.56
C ASP A 89 12.11 18.21 11.40
N MET A 90 12.70 17.56 12.41
CA MET A 90 12.88 16.10 12.42
C MET A 90 11.55 15.33 12.39
N SER A 91 10.46 15.88 12.91
CA SER A 91 9.14 15.24 12.89
C SER A 91 8.53 15.24 11.48
N SER A 92 8.92 16.19 10.64
CA SER A 92 8.44 16.34 9.26
C SER A 92 9.40 15.77 8.21
N LEU A 93 10.48 15.10 8.64
CA LEU A 93 11.53 14.61 7.72
C LEU A 93 10.98 13.63 6.67
N THR A 94 10.08 12.75 7.04
CA THR A 94 9.45 11.79 6.11
C THR A 94 8.66 12.53 5.02
N LEU A 95 7.86 13.51 5.41
CA LEU A 95 7.14 14.38 4.47
C LEU A 95 8.10 15.16 3.57
N TYR A 96 9.14 15.79 4.15
CA TYR A 96 10.12 16.54 3.39
C TYR A 96 10.80 15.69 2.31
N ARG A 97 11.22 14.46 2.66
CA ARG A 97 11.83 13.53 1.70
C ARG A 97 10.87 13.05 0.63
N ALA A 98 9.61 12.79 0.99
CA ALA A 98 8.58 12.47 0.00
C ALA A 98 8.40 13.63 -0.99
N LEU A 99 8.32 14.88 -0.51
CA LEU A 99 8.20 16.07 -1.37
C LEU A 99 9.39 16.24 -2.32
N GLU A 100 10.62 16.00 -1.85
CA GLU A 100 11.81 16.02 -2.71
C GLU A 100 11.75 14.94 -3.81
N ALA A 101 11.20 13.76 -3.47
CA ALA A 101 11.03 12.67 -4.45
C ALA A 101 9.97 13.02 -5.50
N TYR A 102 8.83 13.61 -5.11
CA TYR A 102 7.85 14.12 -6.07
C TYR A 102 8.42 15.21 -6.98
N ASP A 103 9.19 16.16 -6.45
CA ASP A 103 9.81 17.26 -7.20
C ASP A 103 10.85 16.78 -8.25
N ALA A 104 11.33 15.54 -8.10
CA ALA A 104 12.24 14.93 -9.09
C ALA A 104 11.55 14.55 -10.41
N HIS A 105 10.21 14.40 -10.43
CA HIS A 105 9.43 14.08 -11.63
C HIS A 105 9.03 15.33 -12.41
N LYS A 106 9.08 15.25 -13.74
CA LYS A 106 8.75 16.37 -14.62
C LYS A 106 7.27 16.74 -14.61
N SER A 107 6.42 15.78 -14.28
CA SER A 107 4.96 15.95 -14.12
C SER A 107 4.59 16.75 -12.88
N ILE A 108 5.52 16.98 -11.96
CA ILE A 108 5.27 17.71 -10.72
C ILE A 108 6.06 19.02 -10.72
N ASN A 109 5.35 20.13 -10.52
CA ASN A 109 5.93 21.43 -10.30
C ASN A 109 5.70 21.84 -8.84
N LEU A 110 6.62 21.48 -7.95
CA LEU A 110 6.53 21.75 -6.51
C LEU A 110 6.86 23.22 -6.21
N ILE A 111 5.92 23.93 -5.60
CA ILE A 111 6.01 25.37 -5.31
C ILE A 111 5.85 25.60 -3.80
N TRP A 112 6.91 26.09 -3.19
CA TRP A 112 6.90 26.48 -1.78
C TRP A 112 6.33 27.87 -1.63
N VAL A 113 5.33 28.04 -0.76
CA VAL A 113 4.63 29.31 -0.51
C VAL A 113 4.68 29.62 0.97
N ASP A 114 5.24 30.76 1.32
CA ASP A 114 5.14 31.29 2.67
C ASP A 114 3.79 32.01 2.82
N PRO A 115 2.83 31.44 3.54
CA PRO A 115 1.47 32.01 3.62
C PRO A 115 1.41 33.38 4.32
N ASP A 116 2.44 33.74 5.09
CA ASP A 116 2.50 35.01 5.82
C ASP A 116 3.05 36.15 4.96
N THR A 117 3.83 35.85 3.92
CA THR A 117 4.54 36.84 3.11
C THR A 117 4.17 36.84 1.64
N ASP A 118 3.74 35.71 1.05
CA ASP A 118 3.40 35.58 -0.38
C ASP A 118 1.88 35.66 -0.61
N ASN A 119 1.32 36.84 -0.34
CA ASN A 119 -0.10 37.08 -0.54
C ASN A 119 -0.53 36.95 -2.01
N ASP A 120 0.33 37.27 -2.96
CA ASP A 120 0.01 37.21 -4.40
C ASP A 120 -0.23 35.76 -4.85
N THR A 121 0.62 34.83 -4.42
CA THR A 121 0.43 33.40 -4.70
C THR A 121 -0.78 32.84 -3.95
N MET A 122 -0.99 33.22 -2.70
CA MET A 122 -2.17 32.82 -1.91
C MET A 122 -3.48 33.26 -2.58
N GLU A 123 -3.57 34.49 -3.09
CA GLU A 123 -4.74 34.98 -3.84
C GLU A 123 -4.90 34.22 -5.17
N LYS A 124 -3.82 33.95 -5.89
CA LYS A 124 -3.83 33.19 -7.16
C LYS A 124 -4.42 31.80 -6.99
N ILE A 125 -3.96 31.02 -6.01
CA ILE A 125 -4.38 29.62 -5.82
C ILE A 125 -5.80 29.51 -5.26
N ASN A 126 -6.33 30.55 -4.61
CA ASN A 126 -7.65 30.57 -3.98
C ASN A 126 -8.52 31.75 -4.40
N SER A 127 -8.38 32.25 -5.62
CA SER A 127 -9.08 33.42 -6.16
C SER A 127 -10.61 33.31 -6.13
N ASP A 128 -11.13 32.08 -6.12
CA ASP A 128 -12.56 31.79 -6.01
C ASP A 128 -13.03 31.52 -4.57
N ASN A 129 -12.14 31.65 -3.58
CA ASN A 129 -12.40 31.36 -2.17
C ASN A 129 -12.95 29.92 -1.93
N ALA A 130 -12.54 28.95 -2.76
CA ALA A 130 -13.00 27.57 -2.64
C ALA A 130 -12.48 26.87 -1.38
N PHE A 131 -11.36 27.36 -0.80
CA PHE A 131 -10.70 26.72 0.32
C PHE A 131 -10.53 27.69 1.51
N THR A 132 -10.60 27.13 2.72
CA THR A 132 -10.04 27.76 3.91
C THR A 132 -8.62 27.24 4.06
N LEU A 133 -7.62 28.03 3.70
CA LEU A 133 -6.21 27.64 3.69
C LEU A 133 -5.55 27.92 5.04
N SER A 134 -4.66 27.01 5.45
CA SER A 134 -3.85 27.09 6.68
C SER A 134 -2.39 26.76 6.37
N THR A 135 -1.48 27.19 7.21
CA THR A 135 -0.05 26.83 7.11
C THR A 135 0.11 25.30 7.15
N GLY A 136 0.93 24.76 6.24
CA GLY A 136 1.14 23.34 6.07
C GLY A 136 0.17 22.66 5.10
N ASP A 137 -0.90 23.34 4.65
CA ASP A 137 -1.80 22.80 3.64
C ASP A 137 -1.09 22.65 2.29
N MET A 138 -1.63 21.76 1.48
CA MET A 138 -1.16 21.50 0.12
C MET A 138 -2.30 21.77 -0.86
N VAL A 139 -1.99 22.44 -1.99
CA VAL A 139 -2.95 22.68 -3.06
C VAL A 139 -2.38 22.14 -4.37
N PHE A 140 -3.16 21.33 -5.05
CA PHE A 140 -2.81 20.70 -6.31
C PHE A 140 -3.69 21.29 -7.41
N ILE A 141 -3.06 21.66 -8.52
CA ILE A 141 -3.76 22.24 -9.68
C ILE A 141 -3.27 21.58 -10.95
N CYS A 142 -4.19 21.03 -11.73
CA CYS A 142 -3.92 20.57 -13.09
C CYS A 142 -5.04 21.09 -13.99
N ASP A 143 -4.68 21.79 -15.04
CA ASP A 143 -5.64 22.50 -15.92
C ASP A 143 -6.59 23.40 -15.11
N ASN A 144 -7.88 23.03 -15.03
CA ASN A 144 -8.92 23.77 -14.32
C ASN A 144 -9.37 23.08 -13.02
N VAL A 145 -8.76 21.95 -12.68
CA VAL A 145 -9.11 21.17 -11.49
C VAL A 145 -8.16 21.53 -10.37
N LYS A 146 -8.69 21.86 -9.20
CA LYS A 146 -7.89 22.11 -8.02
C LYS A 146 -8.42 21.37 -6.80
N LYS A 147 -7.51 20.90 -5.96
CA LYS A 147 -7.80 20.21 -4.71
C LYS A 147 -6.87 20.67 -3.60
N ARG A 148 -7.41 20.67 -2.37
CA ARG A 148 -6.66 20.95 -1.16
C ARG A 148 -6.53 19.67 -0.33
N VAL A 149 -5.34 19.46 0.23
CA VAL A 149 -5.09 18.46 1.28
C VAL A 149 -4.62 19.19 2.53
N PRO A 150 -5.30 19.02 3.67
CA PRO A 150 -4.87 19.63 4.93
C PRO A 150 -3.52 19.04 5.38
N GLY A 151 -2.59 19.90 5.83
CA GLY A 151 -1.31 19.43 6.37
C GLY A 151 -1.45 18.52 7.59
N SER A 152 -2.47 18.74 8.42
CA SER A 152 -2.81 17.87 9.56
C SER A 152 -3.23 16.44 9.16
N SER A 153 -3.55 16.21 7.89
CA SER A 153 -3.96 14.89 7.40
C SER A 153 -2.77 13.98 7.03
N MET A 154 -1.54 14.49 7.05
CA MET A 154 -0.35 13.73 6.60
C MET A 154 0.03 12.58 7.53
N TYR A 155 -0.36 12.64 8.79
CA TYR A 155 -0.01 11.67 9.81
C TYR A 155 -1.25 11.14 10.53
N THR A 156 -1.22 9.87 10.92
CA THR A 156 -2.12 9.30 11.93
C THR A 156 -1.33 9.24 13.24
N VAL A 157 -1.83 9.87 14.29
CA VAL A 157 -1.20 9.90 15.61
C VAL A 157 -1.94 8.93 16.52
N TYR A 158 -1.21 8.02 17.15
CA TYR A 158 -1.74 7.09 18.15
C TYR A 158 -1.47 7.62 19.56
N THR A 159 -2.45 7.54 20.43
CA THR A 159 -2.33 7.99 21.81
C THR A 159 -2.71 6.89 22.78
N ASP A 160 -2.08 6.86 23.97
CA ASP A 160 -2.50 6.01 25.08
C ASP A 160 -3.74 6.57 25.80
N ASP A 161 -4.24 5.83 26.78
CA ASP A 161 -5.42 6.25 27.60
C ASP A 161 -5.17 7.55 28.40
N ASP A 162 -3.91 7.93 28.61
CA ASP A 162 -3.49 9.17 29.27
C ASP A 162 -3.32 10.34 28.29
N GLY A 163 -3.51 10.11 26.97
CA GLY A 163 -3.39 11.11 25.90
C GLY A 163 -1.96 11.36 25.43
N ASN A 164 -0.98 10.53 25.82
CA ASN A 164 0.38 10.65 25.32
C ASN A 164 0.52 9.97 23.95
N THR A 165 1.25 10.59 23.03
CA THR A 165 1.54 9.99 21.72
C THR A 165 2.38 8.72 21.89
N THR A 166 1.86 7.59 21.40
CA THR A 166 2.53 6.29 21.41
C THR A 166 3.15 5.94 20.06
N GLY A 167 2.70 6.57 18.98
CA GLY A 167 3.23 6.37 17.64
C GLY A 167 2.62 7.31 16.62
N GLU A 168 3.22 7.35 15.44
CA GLU A 168 2.71 8.09 14.28
C GLU A 168 2.96 7.27 13.02
N ASP A 169 1.98 7.27 12.11
CA ASP A 169 2.12 6.71 10.77
C ASP A 169 1.99 7.80 9.72
N PHE A 170 2.93 7.84 8.80
CA PHE A 170 2.91 8.75 7.66
C PHE A 170 2.04 8.16 6.54
N LYS A 171 0.92 8.82 6.25
CA LYS A 171 0.01 8.49 5.15
C LYS A 171 0.01 9.53 4.03
N GLY A 172 0.95 10.47 4.09
CA GLY A 172 1.03 11.58 3.15
C GLY A 172 1.25 11.14 1.71
N GLU A 173 1.97 10.05 1.47
CA GLU A 173 2.17 9.54 0.11
C GLU A 173 0.85 9.16 -0.55
N ASN A 174 -0.03 8.44 0.15
CA ASN A 174 -1.34 8.04 -0.35
C ASN A 174 -2.19 9.25 -0.71
N LEU A 175 -2.25 10.23 0.21
CA LEU A 175 -3.03 11.46 0.03
C LEU A 175 -2.52 12.31 -1.14
N ILE A 176 -1.20 12.46 -1.25
CA ILE A 176 -0.55 13.25 -2.30
C ILE A 176 -0.76 12.57 -3.66
N THR A 177 -0.42 11.28 -3.79
CA THR A 177 -0.55 10.54 -5.05
C THR A 177 -2.01 10.46 -5.50
N GLY A 178 -2.94 10.14 -4.59
CA GLY A 178 -4.37 10.11 -4.90
C GLY A 178 -4.92 11.48 -5.32
N THR A 179 -4.41 12.56 -4.72
CA THR A 179 -4.81 13.93 -5.09
C THR A 179 -4.23 14.33 -6.46
N ILE A 180 -2.96 14.00 -6.74
CA ILE A 180 -2.33 14.20 -8.05
C ILE A 180 -3.17 13.49 -9.14
N LYS A 181 -3.51 12.22 -8.92
CA LYS A 181 -4.40 11.47 -9.81
C LYS A 181 -5.72 12.20 -10.02
N GLY A 182 -6.35 12.61 -8.94
CA GLY A 182 -7.64 13.27 -8.99
C GLY A 182 -7.68 14.58 -9.78
N VAL A 183 -6.62 15.37 -9.73
CA VAL A 183 -6.55 16.60 -10.53
C VAL A 183 -6.11 16.32 -11.97
N ALA A 184 -5.24 15.32 -12.20
CA ALA A 184 -4.72 14.98 -13.52
C ALA A 184 -5.77 14.28 -14.40
N GLU A 185 -6.62 13.41 -13.85
CA GLU A 185 -7.66 12.69 -14.59
C GLU A 185 -8.96 13.48 -14.77
N ASN A 186 -9.18 14.51 -13.97
CA ASN A 186 -10.39 15.35 -14.00
C ASN A 186 -11.71 14.56 -13.87
N ARG A 187 -11.69 13.44 -13.17
CA ARG A 187 -12.89 12.64 -12.88
C ARG A 187 -12.76 12.01 -11.50
N THR A 188 -13.88 11.81 -10.84
CA THR A 188 -13.95 11.14 -9.53
C THR A 188 -14.81 9.90 -9.69
N PRO A 189 -14.22 8.70 -9.81
CA PRO A 189 -14.97 7.46 -9.87
C PRO A 189 -15.78 7.27 -8.59
N THR A 190 -16.98 6.73 -8.71
CA THR A 190 -17.89 6.57 -7.57
C THR A 190 -18.08 5.10 -7.24
N VAL A 191 -17.88 4.73 -5.97
CA VAL A 191 -18.28 3.46 -5.39
C VAL A 191 -19.72 3.60 -4.91
N TYR A 192 -20.66 2.89 -5.55
CA TYR A 192 -22.07 2.93 -5.20
C TYR A 192 -22.42 1.81 -4.23
N PHE A 193 -22.77 2.14 -3.00
CA PHE A 193 -23.27 1.22 -1.99
C PHE A 193 -24.75 0.94 -2.27
N LEU A 194 -25.07 -0.31 -2.63
CA LEU A 194 -26.46 -0.71 -2.85
C LEU A 194 -27.24 -0.57 -1.54
N SER A 195 -28.46 -0.09 -1.63
CA SER A 195 -29.38 0.11 -0.51
C SER A 195 -30.81 -0.31 -0.85
N GLY A 196 -31.59 -0.60 0.18
CA GLY A 196 -32.99 -1.02 0.01
C GLY A 196 -33.26 -2.49 0.34
N HIS A 197 -32.21 -3.31 0.59
CA HIS A 197 -32.34 -4.75 0.86
C HIS A 197 -31.90 -5.11 2.29
N GLY A 198 -31.85 -4.11 3.17
CA GLY A 198 -31.50 -4.27 4.60
C GLY A 198 -30.02 -4.20 4.88
N GLU A 199 -29.25 -3.67 3.96
CA GLU A 199 -27.86 -3.27 4.15
C GLU A 199 -27.76 -2.17 5.23
N LYS A 200 -26.59 -2.03 5.86
CA LYS A 200 -26.30 -0.87 6.71
C LYS A 200 -26.28 0.40 5.87
N SER A 201 -26.69 1.54 6.44
CA SER A 201 -26.59 2.85 5.76
C SER A 201 -25.13 3.25 5.54
N LEU A 202 -24.88 4.11 4.56
CA LEU A 202 -23.54 4.63 4.24
C LEU A 202 -22.87 5.27 5.47
N ASP A 203 -23.63 5.85 6.38
CA ASP A 203 -23.13 6.41 7.64
C ASP A 203 -22.45 5.39 8.56
N SER A 204 -22.68 4.09 8.35
CA SER A 204 -22.00 3.01 9.10
C SER A 204 -20.60 2.69 8.56
N TYR A 205 -20.19 3.31 7.46
CA TYR A 205 -18.93 3.07 6.75
C TYR A 205 -18.07 4.34 6.63
N THR A 206 -18.20 5.30 7.58
CA THR A 206 -17.56 6.62 7.49
C THR A 206 -16.04 6.55 7.38
N LYS A 207 -15.40 5.66 8.13
CA LYS A 207 -13.94 5.48 8.08
C LYS A 207 -13.49 4.86 6.75
N PHE A 208 -14.22 3.84 6.26
CA PHE A 208 -13.94 3.21 4.97
C PHE A 208 -14.16 4.18 3.80
N THR A 209 -15.23 4.95 3.81
CA THR A 209 -15.49 5.97 2.77
C THR A 209 -14.51 7.12 2.83
N THR A 210 -13.96 7.44 4.01
CA THR A 210 -12.84 8.38 4.15
C THR A 210 -11.59 7.83 3.45
N ASN A 211 -11.29 6.54 3.59
CA ASN A 211 -10.20 5.92 2.83
C ASN A 211 -10.46 6.00 1.32
N LEU A 212 -11.65 5.66 0.85
CA LEU A 212 -11.99 5.82 -0.57
C LEU A 212 -11.75 7.26 -1.05
N THR A 213 -12.14 8.26 -0.25
CA THR A 213 -11.91 9.68 -0.58
C THR A 213 -10.43 10.02 -0.65
N ASN A 214 -9.59 9.46 0.22
CA ASN A 214 -8.14 9.63 0.19
C ASN A 214 -7.54 9.11 -1.12
N TYR A 215 -8.11 8.04 -1.69
CA TYR A 215 -7.72 7.48 -3.00
C TYR A 215 -8.52 8.05 -4.18
N HIS A 216 -9.17 9.18 -3.96
CA HIS A 216 -9.92 9.91 -4.97
C HIS A 216 -11.18 9.22 -5.50
N TYR A 217 -11.79 8.34 -4.73
CA TYR A 217 -13.13 7.80 -5.01
C TYR A 217 -14.20 8.59 -4.25
N ALA A 218 -15.36 8.76 -4.84
CA ALA A 218 -16.55 9.16 -4.12
C ALA A 218 -17.30 7.91 -3.63
N ALA A 219 -18.02 8.03 -2.52
CA ALA A 219 -18.96 7.00 -2.05
C ALA A 219 -20.38 7.58 -2.04
N LYS A 220 -21.34 6.85 -2.60
CA LYS A 220 -22.75 7.24 -2.66
C LYS A 220 -23.64 6.02 -2.42
N GLU A 221 -24.84 6.24 -1.88
CA GLU A 221 -25.87 5.21 -1.86
C GLU A 221 -26.53 5.07 -3.23
N LEU A 222 -26.94 3.84 -3.58
CA LEU A 222 -27.69 3.52 -4.79
C LEU A 222 -28.93 2.70 -4.43
N ASN A 223 -30.10 3.28 -4.59
CA ASN A 223 -31.36 2.56 -4.50
C ASN A 223 -31.91 2.28 -5.91
N LEU A 224 -31.74 1.06 -6.40
CA LEU A 224 -32.18 0.67 -7.74
C LEU A 224 -33.69 0.68 -7.93
N SER A 225 -34.50 0.70 -6.86
CA SER A 225 -35.95 0.89 -6.96
C SER A 225 -36.34 2.32 -7.35
N GLU A 226 -35.45 3.30 -7.11
CA GLU A 226 -35.68 4.73 -7.31
C GLU A 226 -34.96 5.29 -8.55
N THR A 227 -34.04 4.52 -9.16
CA THR A 227 -33.26 4.92 -10.34
C THR A 227 -33.60 4.04 -11.55
N ASP A 228 -33.50 4.57 -12.76
CA ASP A 228 -33.74 3.81 -13.99
C ASP A 228 -32.59 2.85 -14.34
N SER A 229 -31.36 3.20 -13.93
CA SER A 229 -30.12 2.43 -14.20
C SER A 229 -29.08 2.70 -13.13
N VAL A 230 -27.99 1.92 -13.14
CA VAL A 230 -26.75 2.26 -12.44
C VAL A 230 -26.16 3.52 -13.09
N PRO A 231 -25.70 4.52 -12.33
CA PRO A 231 -25.12 5.74 -12.89
C PRO A 231 -23.84 5.51 -13.70
N ASP A 232 -23.62 6.33 -14.73
CA ASP A 232 -22.46 6.21 -15.64
C ASP A 232 -21.10 6.52 -14.98
N ASP A 233 -21.09 7.22 -13.82
CA ASP A 233 -19.90 7.51 -13.03
C ASP A 233 -19.51 6.39 -12.05
N ALA A 234 -20.23 5.23 -12.10
CA ALA A 234 -19.96 4.10 -11.24
C ALA A 234 -18.62 3.43 -11.59
N ALA A 235 -17.67 3.46 -10.66
CA ALA A 235 -16.49 2.60 -10.71
C ALA A 235 -16.86 1.15 -10.41
N LEU A 236 -17.73 0.97 -9.40
CA LEU A 236 -18.32 -0.31 -9.05
C LEU A 236 -19.62 -0.12 -8.26
N VAL A 237 -20.42 -1.17 -8.21
CA VAL A 237 -21.55 -1.34 -7.27
C VAL A 237 -21.11 -2.28 -6.16
N LEU A 238 -21.22 -1.83 -4.91
CA LEU A 238 -20.92 -2.59 -3.71
C LEU A 238 -22.20 -3.03 -3.01
N VAL A 239 -22.38 -4.32 -2.84
CA VAL A 239 -23.48 -4.94 -2.07
C VAL A 239 -22.91 -5.43 -0.76
N ALA A 240 -23.29 -4.82 0.36
CA ALA A 240 -22.70 -5.10 1.68
C ALA A 240 -23.74 -5.69 2.64
N ALA A 241 -23.67 -7.00 2.87
CA ALA A 241 -24.51 -7.78 3.78
C ALA A 241 -26.03 -7.50 3.65
N PRO A 242 -26.63 -7.67 2.46
CA PRO A 242 -28.06 -7.52 2.31
C PRO A 242 -28.81 -8.56 3.16
N SER A 243 -29.90 -8.17 3.80
CA SER A 243 -30.74 -9.10 4.60
C SER A 243 -31.87 -9.74 3.79
N LYS A 244 -32.03 -9.38 2.52
CA LYS A 244 -32.96 -9.97 1.53
C LYS A 244 -32.39 -9.83 0.13
N ASP A 245 -32.92 -10.62 -0.80
CA ASP A 245 -32.49 -10.55 -2.20
C ASP A 245 -33.01 -9.29 -2.90
N ILE A 246 -32.34 -8.92 -3.99
CA ILE A 246 -32.81 -7.90 -4.94
C ILE A 246 -34.02 -8.41 -5.74
N THR A 247 -34.84 -7.48 -6.21
CA THR A 247 -35.99 -7.83 -7.08
C THR A 247 -35.52 -8.13 -8.51
N ASP A 248 -36.39 -8.81 -9.30
CA ASP A 248 -36.12 -9.10 -10.71
C ASP A 248 -35.83 -7.82 -11.51
N ALA A 249 -36.56 -6.73 -11.25
CA ALA A 249 -36.37 -5.45 -11.93
C ALA A 249 -35.03 -4.80 -11.60
N GLU A 250 -34.54 -4.94 -10.36
CA GLU A 250 -33.24 -4.46 -9.95
C GLU A 250 -32.13 -5.33 -10.53
N ALA A 251 -32.34 -6.65 -10.58
CA ALA A 251 -31.39 -7.57 -11.22
C ALA A 251 -31.27 -7.28 -12.73
N GLU A 252 -32.35 -6.89 -13.43
CA GLU A 252 -32.26 -6.46 -14.83
C GLU A 252 -31.38 -5.21 -14.99
N LYS A 253 -31.48 -4.23 -14.10
CA LYS A 253 -30.64 -3.01 -14.12
C LYS A 253 -29.17 -3.30 -13.84
N LEU A 254 -28.89 -4.17 -12.86
CA LEU A 254 -27.52 -4.62 -12.57
C LEU A 254 -26.94 -5.41 -13.73
N ASN A 255 -27.70 -6.35 -14.30
CA ASN A 255 -27.26 -7.10 -15.47
C ASN A 255 -26.94 -6.19 -16.66
N ALA A 256 -27.77 -5.19 -16.95
CA ALA A 256 -27.50 -4.23 -18.02
C ALA A 256 -26.19 -3.43 -17.77
N TYR A 257 -25.89 -3.06 -16.53
CA TYR A 257 -24.66 -2.41 -16.15
C TYR A 257 -23.44 -3.34 -16.32
N LEU A 258 -23.54 -4.59 -15.84
CA LEU A 258 -22.47 -5.58 -15.91
C LEU A 258 -22.19 -6.04 -17.36
N ASP A 259 -23.24 -6.17 -18.20
CA ASP A 259 -23.09 -6.51 -19.63
C ASP A 259 -22.35 -5.42 -20.43
N ASN A 260 -22.31 -4.20 -19.90
CA ASN A 260 -21.53 -3.09 -20.45
C ASN A 260 -20.13 -2.94 -19.84
N GLY A 261 -19.64 -3.96 -19.10
CA GLY A 261 -18.31 -3.92 -18.48
C GLY A 261 -18.28 -3.24 -17.12
N GLY A 262 -19.44 -3.02 -16.48
CA GLY A 262 -19.49 -2.51 -15.10
C GLY A 262 -18.98 -3.53 -14.09
N ASN A 263 -18.58 -3.11 -12.90
CA ASN A 263 -17.99 -3.96 -11.87
C ASN A 263 -18.84 -4.06 -10.61
N ILE A 264 -18.75 -5.18 -9.90
CA ILE A 264 -19.54 -5.42 -8.70
C ILE A 264 -18.72 -6.11 -7.60
N SER A 265 -18.88 -5.66 -6.36
CA SER A 265 -18.39 -6.36 -5.18
C SER A 265 -19.54 -6.86 -4.32
N LEU A 266 -19.49 -8.14 -3.95
CA LEU A 266 -20.50 -8.79 -3.11
C LEU A 266 -19.86 -9.19 -1.78
N LEU A 267 -20.12 -8.44 -0.73
CA LEU A 267 -19.69 -8.73 0.65
C LEU A 267 -20.88 -9.40 1.37
N MET A 268 -20.88 -10.74 1.40
CA MET A 268 -22.06 -11.53 1.76
C MET A 268 -21.90 -12.16 3.15
N SER A 269 -22.20 -11.41 4.22
CA SER A 269 -22.20 -11.96 5.58
C SER A 269 -23.18 -13.12 5.76
N PRO A 270 -22.91 -14.08 6.66
CA PRO A 270 -23.85 -15.12 7.02
C PRO A 270 -25.20 -14.53 7.46
N ASN A 271 -26.29 -15.11 6.99
CA ASN A 271 -27.64 -14.70 7.37
C ASN A 271 -28.49 -15.92 7.70
N GLY A 272 -29.02 -15.99 8.94
CA GLY A 272 -29.83 -17.10 9.43
C GLY A 272 -31.27 -17.14 8.88
N GLY A 273 -31.63 -16.26 7.92
CA GLY A 273 -32.96 -16.22 7.32
C GLY A 273 -33.25 -17.44 6.43
N ALA A 274 -34.50 -17.91 6.45
CA ALA A 274 -34.95 -19.03 5.61
C ALA A 274 -35.34 -18.56 4.21
N PHE A 275 -34.38 -18.03 3.45
CA PHE A 275 -34.53 -17.57 2.07
C PHE A 275 -33.24 -17.78 1.27
N ALA A 276 -33.32 -17.69 -0.04
CA ALA A 276 -32.17 -17.73 -0.93
C ALA A 276 -32.02 -16.39 -1.67
N TYR A 277 -30.78 -16.02 -2.00
CA TYR A 277 -30.46 -14.86 -2.83
C TYR A 277 -30.53 -15.22 -4.32
N THR A 278 -31.70 -15.60 -4.79
CA THR A 278 -31.91 -16.19 -6.14
C THR A 278 -31.37 -15.29 -7.26
N ASN A 279 -31.61 -13.97 -7.18
CA ASN A 279 -31.17 -13.01 -8.18
C ASN A 279 -29.70 -12.71 -8.09
N LEU A 280 -29.16 -12.49 -6.89
CA LEU A 280 -27.72 -12.29 -6.69
C LEU A 280 -26.93 -13.56 -7.07
N GLU A 281 -27.41 -14.76 -6.70
CA GLU A 281 -26.76 -16.02 -7.10
C GLU A 281 -26.80 -16.23 -8.63
N ALA A 282 -27.86 -15.79 -9.30
CA ALA A 282 -27.90 -15.86 -10.76
C ALA A 282 -26.80 -14.97 -11.39
N ILE A 283 -26.59 -13.78 -10.85
CA ILE A 283 -25.48 -12.90 -11.27
C ILE A 283 -24.13 -13.54 -10.95
N MET A 284 -23.94 -14.08 -9.75
CA MET A 284 -22.68 -14.73 -9.33
C MET A 284 -22.30 -15.90 -10.26
N LYS A 285 -23.27 -16.68 -10.73
CA LYS A 285 -23.03 -17.81 -11.65
C LYS A 285 -22.40 -17.40 -12.97
N ASP A 286 -22.67 -16.19 -13.45
CA ASP A 286 -22.07 -15.66 -14.68
C ASP A 286 -20.59 -15.29 -14.53
N TYR A 287 -20.10 -15.30 -13.26
CA TYR A 287 -18.69 -15.13 -12.88
C TYR A 287 -18.10 -16.43 -12.30
N GLY A 288 -18.85 -17.54 -12.34
CA GLY A 288 -18.40 -18.83 -11.88
C GLY A 288 -18.53 -19.10 -10.37
N PHE A 289 -19.17 -18.20 -9.63
CA PHE A 289 -19.33 -18.34 -8.17
C PHE A 289 -20.66 -18.95 -7.75
N TYR A 290 -20.60 -19.69 -6.65
CA TYR A 290 -21.75 -20.28 -5.94
C TYR A 290 -21.61 -19.97 -4.45
N MET A 291 -22.63 -19.38 -3.85
CA MET A 291 -22.67 -19.04 -2.45
C MET A 291 -23.14 -20.22 -1.60
N ASP A 292 -22.48 -20.45 -0.48
CA ASP A 292 -22.93 -21.43 0.51
C ASP A 292 -23.72 -20.74 1.63
N TYR A 293 -24.75 -21.46 2.16
CA TYR A 293 -25.55 -20.98 3.28
C TYR A 293 -25.01 -21.57 4.57
N ASP A 294 -23.86 -21.12 4.93
CA ASP A 294 -23.14 -21.57 6.10
C ASP A 294 -22.58 -20.39 6.93
N ARG A 295 -22.04 -20.73 8.05
CA ARG A 295 -21.20 -19.89 8.88
C ARG A 295 -19.94 -20.67 9.17
N VAL A 296 -18.81 -20.15 8.70
CA VAL A 296 -17.52 -20.83 8.81
C VAL A 296 -16.98 -20.67 10.21
N SER A 297 -16.54 -21.78 10.81
CA SER A 297 -15.90 -21.84 12.11
C SER A 297 -14.57 -22.59 12.02
N GLU A 298 -13.64 -22.25 12.88
CA GLU A 298 -12.35 -22.93 12.99
C GLU A 298 -12.33 -23.83 14.24
N THR A 299 -11.96 -25.10 14.05
CA THR A 299 -11.92 -26.08 15.14
C THR A 299 -10.56 -26.15 15.83
N ASN A 300 -9.49 -25.69 15.18
CA ASN A 300 -8.17 -25.61 15.75
C ASN A 300 -7.96 -24.29 16.48
N SER A 301 -7.79 -24.36 17.80
CA SER A 301 -7.63 -23.17 18.65
C SER A 301 -6.42 -22.29 18.33
N ASN A 302 -5.51 -22.74 17.47
CA ASN A 302 -4.38 -21.92 17.01
C ASN A 302 -4.75 -20.98 15.85
N TYR A 303 -5.87 -21.22 15.17
CA TYR A 303 -6.31 -20.52 13.99
C TYR A 303 -7.62 -19.74 14.18
N HIS A 304 -7.97 -19.40 15.42
CA HIS A 304 -9.07 -18.49 15.71
C HIS A 304 -8.76 -17.65 16.95
N ILE A 305 -9.45 -16.54 17.11
CA ILE A 305 -9.31 -15.69 18.28
C ILE A 305 -9.80 -16.44 19.52
N SER A 306 -9.07 -16.31 20.62
CA SER A 306 -9.41 -17.00 21.87
C SER A 306 -10.83 -16.65 22.35
N GLY A 307 -11.67 -17.67 22.42
CA GLY A 307 -13.09 -17.53 22.83
C GLY A 307 -14.05 -17.23 21.68
N ASP A 308 -13.57 -17.02 20.47
CA ASP A 308 -14.37 -16.79 19.27
C ASP A 308 -13.90 -17.65 18.09
N LYS A 309 -14.58 -18.78 17.85
CA LYS A 309 -14.27 -19.69 16.76
C LYS A 309 -14.71 -19.20 15.37
N TYR A 310 -15.35 -18.05 15.27
CA TYR A 310 -15.86 -17.47 14.04
C TYR A 310 -15.00 -16.31 13.51
N THR A 311 -14.17 -15.71 14.36
CA THR A 311 -13.09 -14.82 13.89
C THR A 311 -11.85 -15.68 13.68
N ILE A 312 -11.66 -16.08 12.42
CA ILE A 312 -10.73 -17.13 12.04
C ILE A 312 -9.49 -16.60 11.33
N GLN A 313 -8.34 -17.18 11.64
CA GLN A 313 -7.14 -16.96 10.85
C GLN A 313 -7.25 -17.72 9.54
N CYS A 314 -6.89 -17.07 8.45
CA CYS A 314 -7.00 -17.57 7.08
C CYS A 314 -5.67 -17.52 6.36
N GLU A 315 -5.59 -18.21 5.23
CA GLU A 315 -4.50 -18.14 4.29
C GLU A 315 -4.81 -17.08 3.22
N LEU A 316 -3.90 -16.15 3.04
CA LEU A 316 -3.87 -15.27 1.87
C LEU A 316 -3.16 -16.02 0.75
N ASN A 317 -3.83 -16.21 -0.37
CA ASN A 317 -3.30 -17.04 -1.44
C ASN A 317 -2.28 -16.27 -2.29
N GLU A 318 -1.18 -16.94 -2.63
CA GLU A 318 -0.27 -16.49 -3.67
C GLU A 318 -0.90 -16.76 -5.03
N LEU A 319 -1.02 -15.73 -5.86
CA LEU A 319 -1.62 -15.84 -7.19
C LEU A 319 -0.54 -16.20 -8.23
N ASP A 320 -0.93 -16.97 -9.25
CA ASP A 320 -0.01 -17.36 -10.32
C ASP A 320 0.47 -16.11 -11.11
N ASP A 321 1.76 -16.09 -11.48
CA ASP A 321 2.41 -14.98 -12.19
C ASP A 321 1.72 -14.54 -13.50
N ASP A 322 0.85 -15.39 -14.08
CA ASP A 322 0.12 -15.14 -15.31
C ASP A 322 -1.27 -14.50 -15.08
N SER A 323 -1.70 -14.28 -13.82
CA SER A 323 -3.00 -13.65 -13.53
C SER A 323 -2.87 -12.12 -13.48
N GLU A 324 -3.85 -11.40 -14.05
CA GLU A 324 -3.92 -9.93 -13.92
C GLU A 324 -4.06 -9.49 -12.44
N ALA A 325 -4.51 -10.39 -11.58
CA ALA A 325 -4.68 -10.20 -10.15
C ALA A 325 -3.42 -10.51 -9.31
N THR A 326 -2.30 -10.89 -9.92
CA THR A 326 -1.05 -11.33 -9.24
C THR A 326 -0.57 -10.32 -8.19
N ASP A 327 -0.76 -9.05 -8.43
CA ASP A 327 -0.31 -8.00 -7.52
C ASP A 327 -1.23 -7.79 -6.32
N LEU A 328 -2.48 -8.29 -6.32
CA LEU A 328 -3.46 -8.02 -5.26
C LEU A 328 -3.07 -8.57 -3.89
N THR A 329 -2.37 -9.69 -3.84
CA THR A 329 -2.00 -10.37 -2.59
C THR A 329 -0.50 -10.29 -2.29
N SER A 330 0.34 -10.12 -3.31
CA SER A 330 1.80 -10.22 -3.20
C SER A 330 2.41 -9.22 -2.22
N SER A 331 1.92 -7.99 -2.21
CA SER A 331 2.41 -6.95 -1.29
C SER A 331 2.05 -7.27 0.17
N LEU A 332 0.82 -7.73 0.44
CA LEU A 332 0.38 -8.13 1.78
C LEU A 332 1.12 -9.39 2.26
N LEU A 333 1.34 -10.37 1.38
CA LEU A 333 2.14 -11.57 1.70
C LEU A 333 3.57 -11.21 2.12
N ASN A 334 4.18 -10.23 1.45
CA ASN A 334 5.54 -9.77 1.76
C ASN A 334 5.65 -9.07 3.12
N GLN A 335 4.56 -8.56 3.68
CA GLN A 335 4.53 -7.92 5.00
C GLN A 335 4.49 -8.94 6.14
N GLY A 336 4.17 -10.21 5.87
CA GLY A 336 4.11 -11.27 6.85
C GLY A 336 3.01 -11.09 7.90
N LEU A 337 1.95 -10.36 7.56
CA LEU A 337 0.79 -10.14 8.41
C LEU A 337 -0.10 -11.37 8.46
N TYR A 338 -0.73 -11.60 9.61
CA TYR A 338 -1.76 -12.63 9.73
C TYR A 338 -3.07 -12.10 9.14
N THR A 339 -3.72 -12.92 8.32
CA THR A 339 -5.03 -12.62 7.75
C THR A 339 -6.11 -13.22 8.64
N PHE A 340 -6.99 -12.39 9.16
CA PHE A 340 -8.18 -12.82 9.90
C PHE A 340 -9.44 -12.39 9.16
N MET A 341 -10.42 -13.30 9.12
CA MET A 341 -11.77 -12.98 8.65
C MET A 341 -12.75 -13.09 9.81
N PRO A 342 -13.57 -12.05 10.06
CA PRO A 342 -14.66 -12.15 11.01
C PRO A 342 -15.72 -13.13 10.51
N GLU A 343 -16.77 -13.38 11.25
CA GLU A 343 -17.87 -14.30 10.95
C GLU A 343 -18.23 -14.32 9.44
N SER A 344 -17.80 -15.36 8.72
CA SER A 344 -17.87 -15.42 7.26
C SER A 344 -18.67 -16.62 6.78
N ARG A 345 -19.26 -16.48 5.57
CA ARG A 345 -19.73 -17.63 4.79
C ARG A 345 -18.68 -18.06 3.79
N SER A 346 -18.84 -19.26 3.27
CA SER A 346 -18.01 -19.79 2.21
C SER A 346 -18.65 -19.65 0.83
N PHE A 347 -17.76 -19.80 -0.18
CA PHE A 347 -18.15 -19.86 -1.59
C PHE A 347 -17.55 -21.10 -2.24
N ARG A 348 -18.15 -21.52 -3.33
CA ARG A 348 -17.60 -22.48 -4.29
C ARG A 348 -17.44 -21.80 -5.64
N TYR A 349 -16.53 -22.27 -6.44
CA TYR A 349 -16.36 -21.79 -7.81
C TYR A 349 -16.25 -22.94 -8.79
N ASN A 350 -16.50 -22.67 -10.06
CA ASN A 350 -16.40 -23.63 -11.14
C ASN A 350 -15.46 -23.06 -12.20
N GLU A 351 -14.42 -23.81 -12.53
CA GLU A 351 -13.45 -23.45 -13.58
C GLU A 351 -13.90 -23.91 -14.97
N GLU A 352 -15.18 -23.75 -15.34
CA GLU A 352 -15.62 -24.05 -16.71
C GLU A 352 -14.89 -23.14 -17.71
N GLY A 353 -13.81 -23.66 -18.30
CA GLY A 353 -12.84 -22.95 -19.09
C GLY A 353 -13.39 -21.99 -20.14
N GLY A 354 -12.87 -20.77 -20.14
CA GLY A 354 -12.97 -19.81 -21.22
C GLY A 354 -14.14 -18.83 -21.15
N LYS A 355 -14.95 -18.82 -20.08
CA LYS A 355 -16.03 -17.84 -19.88
C LYS A 355 -15.64 -16.75 -18.89
N TYR A 356 -14.84 -17.10 -17.92
CA TYR A 356 -14.34 -16.24 -16.85
C TYR A 356 -13.00 -16.74 -16.34
N THR A 357 -12.24 -15.85 -15.72
CA THR A 357 -11.04 -16.16 -14.94
C THR A 357 -11.37 -15.99 -13.47
N ILE A 358 -10.88 -16.86 -12.60
CA ILE A 358 -11.12 -16.80 -11.15
C ILE A 358 -9.79 -16.89 -10.42
N ALA A 359 -9.58 -16.01 -9.43
CA ALA A 359 -8.47 -16.09 -8.52
C ALA A 359 -8.97 -16.16 -7.06
N PRO A 360 -8.70 -17.27 -6.34
CA PRO A 360 -8.95 -17.35 -4.91
C PRO A 360 -8.02 -16.39 -4.15
N LEU A 361 -8.57 -15.49 -3.35
CA LEU A 361 -7.81 -14.50 -2.58
C LEU A 361 -7.57 -14.95 -1.13
N ILE A 362 -8.64 -15.37 -0.43
CA ILE A 362 -8.58 -15.83 0.97
C ILE A 362 -9.25 -17.20 1.08
N THR A 363 -8.53 -18.13 1.70
CA THR A 363 -9.05 -19.47 2.03
C THR A 363 -8.83 -19.80 3.50
N THR A 364 -9.64 -20.72 4.03
CA THR A 364 -9.45 -21.24 5.39
C THR A 364 -8.34 -22.29 5.42
N TYR A 365 -7.92 -22.66 6.62
CA TYR A 365 -7.16 -23.89 6.84
C TYR A 365 -8.05 -25.14 6.75
N ASP A 366 -7.44 -26.32 6.59
CA ASP A 366 -8.15 -27.62 6.49
C ASP A 366 -8.97 -27.99 7.73
N SER A 367 -8.73 -27.37 8.88
CA SER A 367 -9.46 -27.61 10.12
C SER A 367 -10.76 -26.82 10.25
N ALA A 368 -11.11 -26.01 9.26
CA ALA A 368 -12.34 -25.23 9.28
C ALA A 368 -13.57 -26.09 8.95
N GLU A 369 -14.72 -25.65 9.44
CA GLU A 369 -16.03 -26.27 9.25
C GLU A 369 -17.07 -25.21 8.89
N GLY A 370 -17.82 -25.46 7.78
CA GLY A 370 -18.99 -24.68 7.37
C GLY A 370 -20.23 -25.21 8.09
N GLU A 371 -20.69 -24.49 9.10
CA GLU A 371 -21.91 -24.83 9.83
C GLU A 371 -23.12 -24.29 9.06
N PRO A 372 -24.12 -25.13 8.71
CA PRO A 372 -25.33 -24.65 8.04
C PRO A 372 -25.96 -23.47 8.76
N TYR A 373 -26.18 -22.36 8.05
CA TYR A 373 -26.72 -21.13 8.63
C TYR A 373 -27.59 -20.37 7.62
N GLY A 374 -28.90 -20.54 7.77
CA GLY A 374 -29.88 -19.94 6.86
C GLY A 374 -30.13 -20.75 5.58
N GLY A 375 -30.68 -20.08 4.56
CA GLY A 375 -31.05 -20.72 3.30
C GLY A 375 -32.39 -21.45 3.35
N ILE A 376 -32.71 -22.15 2.26
CA ILE A 376 -33.99 -22.85 2.06
C ILE A 376 -33.84 -24.39 2.04
N SER A 377 -32.69 -24.93 2.38
CA SER A 377 -32.44 -26.37 2.38
C SER A 377 -33.00 -27.02 3.64
N ASP A 378 -33.81 -28.06 3.45
CA ASP A 378 -34.34 -28.87 4.55
C ASP A 378 -33.32 -29.87 5.12
N ASP A 379 -32.22 -30.11 4.41
CA ASP A 379 -31.09 -30.99 4.79
C ASP A 379 -29.75 -30.34 4.47
N PRO A 380 -29.34 -29.36 5.28
CA PRO A 380 -28.09 -28.64 5.08
C PRO A 380 -26.89 -29.56 5.38
N GLU A 381 -26.01 -29.75 4.38
CA GLU A 381 -24.78 -30.50 4.57
C GLU A 381 -23.73 -29.62 5.28
N LYS A 382 -23.10 -30.15 6.34
CA LYS A 382 -21.94 -29.55 6.95
C LYS A 382 -20.73 -29.78 6.07
N GLN A 383 -20.06 -28.69 5.72
CA GLN A 383 -18.79 -28.76 4.98
C GLN A 383 -17.61 -28.84 5.95
N SER A 384 -16.47 -29.36 5.52
CA SER A 384 -15.22 -29.39 6.30
C SER A 384 -14.03 -29.41 5.34
N GLY A 385 -12.93 -28.81 5.80
CA GLY A 385 -11.71 -28.67 5.04
C GLY A 385 -11.50 -27.22 4.58
N GLN A 386 -10.58 -27.03 3.62
CA GLN A 386 -10.30 -25.71 3.09
C GLN A 386 -11.51 -25.16 2.33
N MET A 387 -11.92 -23.94 2.65
CA MET A 387 -13.07 -23.25 2.06
C MET A 387 -12.66 -21.86 1.55
N LEU A 388 -13.28 -21.42 0.47
CA LEU A 388 -13.06 -20.10 -0.13
C LEU A 388 -13.86 -19.04 0.63
N LEU A 389 -13.20 -17.96 1.09
CA LEU A 389 -13.85 -16.84 1.77
C LEU A 389 -13.79 -15.54 0.97
N ALA A 390 -12.81 -15.38 0.08
CA ALA A 390 -12.76 -14.26 -0.85
C ALA A 390 -12.10 -14.69 -2.16
N ALA A 391 -12.63 -14.15 -3.26
CA ALA A 391 -12.08 -14.37 -4.60
C ALA A 391 -12.49 -13.23 -5.55
N ASP A 392 -11.72 -13.10 -6.62
CA ASP A 392 -12.08 -12.27 -7.76
C ASP A 392 -12.40 -13.11 -9.00
N SER A 393 -13.10 -12.50 -9.94
CA SER A 393 -13.41 -13.09 -11.24
C SER A 393 -13.59 -12.00 -12.30
N THR A 394 -13.10 -12.28 -13.52
CA THR A 394 -13.37 -11.47 -14.71
C THR A 394 -14.21 -12.27 -15.68
N SER A 395 -15.37 -11.73 -16.08
CA SER A 395 -16.30 -12.38 -17.03
C SER A 395 -16.07 -11.86 -18.45
N ILE A 396 -15.48 -12.70 -19.31
CA ILE A 396 -15.24 -12.38 -20.73
C ILE A 396 -16.56 -12.15 -21.47
N ALA A 397 -17.61 -12.87 -21.10
CA ALA A 397 -18.92 -12.76 -21.73
C ALA A 397 -19.62 -11.41 -21.42
N ARG A 398 -19.20 -10.72 -20.36
CA ARG A 398 -19.76 -9.43 -19.91
C ARG A 398 -18.79 -8.27 -20.15
N ASN A 399 -18.08 -8.30 -21.28
CA ASN A 399 -17.15 -7.25 -21.67
C ASN A 399 -16.09 -6.96 -20.61
N ASP A 400 -15.44 -8.03 -20.11
CA ASP A 400 -14.40 -8.04 -19.09
C ASP A 400 -14.83 -7.40 -17.76
N SER A 401 -16.15 -7.43 -17.48
CA SER A 401 -16.71 -7.04 -16.18
C SER A 401 -16.11 -7.88 -15.06
N LYS A 402 -15.77 -7.23 -13.97
CA LYS A 402 -15.09 -7.83 -12.82
C LYS A 402 -16.05 -7.98 -11.63
N MET A 403 -15.92 -9.10 -10.92
CA MET A 403 -16.65 -9.37 -9.68
C MET A 403 -15.66 -9.75 -8.58
N VAL A 404 -15.88 -9.21 -7.38
CA VAL A 404 -15.17 -9.63 -6.17
C VAL A 404 -16.19 -10.10 -5.15
N VAL A 405 -15.90 -11.24 -4.51
CA VAL A 405 -16.74 -11.78 -3.44
C VAL A 405 -15.96 -11.88 -2.13
N PHE A 406 -16.60 -11.51 -1.02
CA PHE A 406 -16.10 -11.72 0.35
C PHE A 406 -17.22 -12.31 1.21
N GLY A 407 -16.89 -13.25 2.08
CA GLY A 407 -17.84 -13.94 2.95
C GLY A 407 -18.37 -13.12 4.13
N ASN A 408 -17.92 -11.88 4.26
CA ASN A 408 -18.33 -10.97 5.32
C ASN A 408 -18.28 -9.52 4.85
N ALA A 409 -19.04 -8.63 5.47
CA ALA A 409 -19.02 -7.18 5.22
C ALA A 409 -18.65 -6.34 6.45
N GLU A 410 -18.48 -6.95 7.62
CA GLU A 410 -18.24 -6.21 8.86
C GLU A 410 -16.85 -5.59 8.90
N PHE A 411 -15.87 -6.19 8.21
CA PHE A 411 -14.50 -5.67 8.21
C PHE A 411 -14.37 -4.25 7.64
N ILE A 412 -15.36 -3.75 6.88
CA ILE A 412 -15.36 -2.36 6.38
C ILE A 412 -16.22 -1.40 7.19
N ASP A 413 -16.98 -1.85 8.19
CA ASP A 413 -17.82 -0.95 9.00
C ASP A 413 -17.00 -0.18 10.05
N ASP A 414 -17.60 0.88 10.60
CA ASP A 414 -16.92 1.79 11.53
C ASP A 414 -16.57 1.14 12.89
N GLU A 415 -17.19 0.00 13.22
CA GLU A 415 -16.89 -0.73 14.45
C GLU A 415 -15.61 -1.57 14.31
N HIS A 416 -15.35 -2.13 13.11
CA HIS A 416 -14.29 -3.11 12.88
C HIS A 416 -13.13 -2.62 12.01
N VAL A 417 -13.36 -1.69 11.08
CA VAL A 417 -12.38 -1.26 10.06
C VAL A 417 -11.05 -0.75 10.62
N SER A 418 -11.01 -0.36 11.90
CA SER A 418 -9.79 0.07 12.60
C SER A 418 -9.22 -1.02 13.53
N ASP A 419 -9.78 -2.23 13.52
CA ASP A 419 -9.26 -3.36 14.28
C ASP A 419 -8.08 -3.99 13.53
N ASP A 420 -6.94 -4.13 14.20
CA ASP A 420 -5.74 -4.75 13.64
C ASP A 420 -5.99 -6.18 13.12
N THR A 421 -7.02 -6.86 13.64
CA THR A 421 -7.39 -8.21 13.19
C THR A 421 -7.93 -8.25 11.77
N VAL A 422 -8.56 -7.18 11.28
CA VAL A 422 -9.14 -7.12 9.93
C VAL A 422 -8.36 -6.25 8.96
N ILE A 423 -7.14 -5.83 9.34
CA ILE A 423 -6.32 -4.93 8.50
C ILE A 423 -6.04 -5.52 7.12
N VAL A 424 -5.75 -6.81 7.02
CA VAL A 424 -5.44 -7.47 5.74
C VAL A 424 -6.66 -7.52 4.81
N PRO A 425 -7.85 -8.02 5.22
CA PRO A 425 -9.03 -8.00 4.35
C PRO A 425 -9.46 -6.58 3.95
N VAL A 426 -9.27 -5.56 4.80
CA VAL A 426 -9.57 -4.16 4.43
C VAL A 426 -8.66 -3.68 3.30
N TYR A 427 -7.33 -3.85 3.45
CA TYR A 427 -6.38 -3.46 2.41
C TYR A 427 -6.57 -4.26 1.12
N LEU A 428 -6.76 -5.57 1.23
CA LEU A 428 -7.05 -6.41 0.07
C LEU A 428 -8.30 -5.93 -0.67
N PHE A 429 -9.37 -5.61 0.06
CA PHE A 429 -10.59 -5.11 -0.58
C PHE A 429 -10.39 -3.75 -1.25
N LEU A 430 -9.62 -2.83 -0.65
CA LEU A 430 -9.25 -1.57 -1.28
C LEU A 430 -8.46 -1.81 -2.58
N SER A 431 -7.51 -2.75 -2.59
CA SER A 431 -6.75 -3.12 -3.79
C SER A 431 -7.65 -3.70 -4.88
N THR A 432 -8.66 -4.51 -4.51
CA THR A 432 -9.62 -5.03 -5.49
C THR A 432 -10.47 -3.93 -6.13
N ILE A 433 -10.83 -2.86 -5.40
CA ILE A 433 -11.55 -1.71 -5.96
C ILE A 433 -10.69 -1.01 -7.02
N SER A 434 -9.40 -0.82 -6.74
CA SER A 434 -8.44 -0.25 -7.68
C SER A 434 -8.31 -1.10 -8.94
N TRP A 435 -8.09 -2.39 -8.76
CA TRP A 435 -7.99 -3.36 -9.86
C TRP A 435 -9.27 -3.44 -10.72
N MET A 436 -10.46 -3.42 -10.11
CA MET A 436 -11.72 -3.44 -10.85
C MET A 436 -11.90 -2.20 -11.72
N TYR A 437 -11.49 -1.04 -11.24
CA TYR A 437 -11.59 0.22 -11.97
C TYR A 437 -10.47 0.42 -13.01
N ASP A 438 -9.55 -0.56 -13.14
CA ASP A 438 -8.37 -0.45 -14.01
C ASP A 438 -7.54 0.80 -13.69
N SER A 439 -7.32 1.01 -12.40
CA SER A 439 -6.56 2.13 -11.88
C SER A 439 -5.08 1.77 -11.83
N ASP A 440 -4.24 2.59 -12.48
CA ASP A 440 -2.78 2.43 -12.44
C ASP A 440 -2.17 2.70 -11.05
N ILE A 441 -2.96 3.17 -10.09
CA ILE A 441 -2.56 3.32 -8.69
C ILE A 441 -3.17 2.20 -7.88
N ASP A 442 -2.33 1.31 -7.40
CA ASP A 442 -2.66 0.38 -6.34
C ASP A 442 -2.95 1.16 -5.05
N MET A 443 -4.13 0.97 -4.45
CA MET A 443 -4.49 1.61 -3.17
C MET A 443 -3.69 1.05 -1.99
N GLU A 444 -2.79 0.13 -2.24
CA GLU A 444 -1.92 -0.53 -1.29
C GLU A 444 -0.64 0.26 -0.98
N ILE A 445 -0.62 1.58 -1.20
CA ILE A 445 0.46 2.41 -0.67
C ILE A 445 0.36 2.34 0.85
N SER A 446 1.10 1.42 1.45
CA SER A 446 1.09 1.21 2.89
C SER A 446 1.54 2.47 3.63
N THR A 447 0.89 2.77 4.75
CA THR A 447 1.34 3.84 5.65
C THR A 447 2.76 3.52 6.15
N LYS A 448 3.60 4.54 6.27
CA LYS A 448 4.98 4.38 6.75
C LYS A 448 5.01 4.71 8.23
N SER A 449 5.25 3.69 9.07
CA SER A 449 5.43 3.92 10.50
C SER A 449 6.64 4.81 10.75
N THR A 450 6.43 5.92 11.43
CA THR A 450 7.49 6.84 11.85
C THR A 450 7.98 6.54 13.28
N THR A 451 7.40 5.52 13.93
CA THR A 451 7.91 5.05 15.21
C THR A 451 9.38 4.66 15.03
N ASN A 452 10.26 5.24 15.85
CA ASN A 452 11.66 4.89 15.87
C ASN A 452 11.81 3.43 16.32
N ASP A 453 11.69 2.52 15.38
CA ASP A 453 12.22 1.18 15.55
C ASP A 453 13.73 1.34 15.67
N TYR A 454 14.19 1.44 16.91
CA TYR A 454 15.60 1.20 17.19
C TYR A 454 15.96 -0.10 16.48
N ILE A 455 17.06 -0.11 15.72
CA ILE A 455 17.60 -1.35 15.18
C ILE A 455 17.76 -2.28 16.39
N SER A 456 16.73 -3.02 16.72
CA SER A 456 16.80 -4.06 17.72
C SER A 456 17.61 -5.16 17.09
N LEU A 457 18.90 -5.22 17.44
CA LEU A 457 19.77 -6.34 17.08
C LEU A 457 19.29 -7.59 17.82
N GLN A 458 18.01 -7.97 17.62
CA GLN A 458 17.40 -9.16 18.23
C GLN A 458 18.05 -10.43 17.70
N ASP A 459 18.58 -10.41 16.48
CA ASP A 459 19.38 -11.52 15.98
C ASP A 459 20.85 -11.36 16.43
N ALA A 460 21.20 -12.09 17.48
CA ALA A 460 22.58 -12.19 17.96
C ALA A 460 23.58 -12.67 16.88
N GLY A 461 23.09 -13.37 15.83
CA GLY A 461 23.88 -13.79 14.68
C GLY A 461 24.26 -12.63 13.78
N PHE A 462 23.30 -11.77 13.45
CA PHE A 462 23.49 -10.55 12.66
C PHE A 462 24.42 -9.56 13.38
N ALA A 463 24.20 -9.33 14.68
CA ALA A 463 25.05 -8.46 15.50
C ALA A 463 26.51 -8.95 15.51
N LYS A 464 26.75 -10.26 15.67
CA LYS A 464 28.07 -10.87 15.59
C LYS A 464 28.68 -10.73 14.18
N GLY A 465 27.91 -10.95 13.13
CA GLY A 465 28.33 -10.75 11.74
C GLY A 465 28.80 -9.32 11.48
N LEU A 466 28.02 -8.35 11.90
CA LEU A 466 28.34 -6.92 11.78
C LEU A 466 29.61 -6.55 12.57
N MET A 467 29.78 -7.06 13.80
CA MET A 467 30.98 -6.87 14.58
C MET A 467 32.23 -7.47 13.90
N VAL A 468 32.10 -8.64 13.28
CA VAL A 468 33.19 -9.26 12.51
C VAL A 468 33.59 -8.38 11.33
N VAL A 469 32.63 -7.90 10.56
CA VAL A 469 32.91 -7.02 9.40
C VAL A 469 33.58 -5.73 9.84
N LEU A 470 33.08 -5.05 10.86
CA LEU A 470 33.57 -3.76 11.33
C LEU A 470 34.90 -3.83 12.09
N THR A 471 35.24 -4.97 12.68
CA THR A 471 36.49 -5.09 13.49
C THR A 471 37.54 -5.98 12.82
N VAL A 472 37.18 -7.16 12.33
CA VAL A 472 38.13 -8.15 11.81
C VAL A 472 38.72 -7.69 10.47
N ILE A 473 37.91 -7.11 9.58
CA ILE A 473 38.42 -6.64 8.27
C ILE A 473 39.47 -5.51 8.42
N PRO A 474 39.20 -4.41 9.17
CA PRO A 474 40.20 -3.38 9.37
C PRO A 474 41.47 -3.89 10.08
N VAL A 475 41.30 -4.78 11.08
CA VAL A 475 42.47 -5.39 11.78
C VAL A 475 43.28 -6.28 10.83
N ALA A 476 42.66 -7.06 9.99
CA ALA A 476 43.36 -7.89 9.00
C ALA A 476 44.11 -7.05 7.97
N ILE A 477 43.52 -5.94 7.50
CA ILE A 477 44.19 -4.97 6.59
C ILE A 477 45.38 -4.35 7.28
N MET A 478 45.26 -3.91 8.54
CA MET A 478 46.38 -3.37 9.32
C MET A 478 47.50 -4.41 9.53
N ALA A 479 47.13 -5.65 9.90
CA ALA A 479 48.10 -6.73 10.08
C ALA A 479 48.85 -7.06 8.78
N ALA A 480 48.14 -7.12 7.66
CA ALA A 480 48.77 -7.32 6.35
C ALA A 480 49.70 -6.16 5.99
N GLY A 481 49.31 -4.90 6.25
CA GLY A 481 50.13 -3.72 6.05
C GLY A 481 51.40 -3.74 6.90
N ILE A 482 51.30 -4.10 8.17
CA ILE A 482 52.44 -4.27 9.10
C ILE A 482 53.36 -5.40 8.62
N GLY A 483 52.77 -6.55 8.21
CA GLY A 483 53.53 -7.68 7.67
C GLY A 483 54.37 -7.32 6.43
N ILE A 484 53.75 -6.60 5.49
CA ILE A 484 54.45 -6.10 4.30
C ILE A 484 55.55 -5.09 4.69
N TRP A 485 55.28 -4.22 5.63
CA TRP A 485 56.24 -3.23 6.13
C TRP A 485 57.46 -3.91 6.77
N ILE A 486 57.27 -4.89 7.68
CA ILE A 486 58.31 -5.68 8.32
C ILE A 486 59.14 -6.42 7.27
N LYS A 487 58.51 -7.09 6.30
CA LYS A 487 59.19 -7.81 5.22
C LYS A 487 60.11 -6.87 4.40
N ARG A 488 59.60 -5.69 4.07
CA ARG A 488 60.38 -4.69 3.31
C ARG A 488 61.51 -4.06 4.12
N ARG A 489 61.35 -3.97 5.45
CA ARG A 489 62.41 -3.44 6.35
C ARG A 489 63.56 -4.41 6.53
N ASN A 490 63.31 -5.72 6.47
CA ASN A 490 64.29 -6.76 6.68
C ASN A 490 64.89 -7.35 5.36
N SER A 491 64.44 -6.85 4.20
CA SER A 491 65.06 -7.09 2.88
C SER A 491 65.93 -5.91 2.48
#